data_4ac8b7e89a49a207bff0c00b4fcded00
#
_entry.id   4ac8b7e89a49a207bff0c00b4fcded00
#
_cell.length_a   1.000
_cell.length_b   1.000
_cell.length_c   1.000
_cell.angle_alpha   90.00
_cell.angle_beta   90.00
_cell.angle_gamma   90.00
#
_symmetry.space_group_name_H-M   'P 1'
#
loop_
_entity.id
_entity.type
_entity.pdbx_description
1 polymer ?
#
loop_
_entity_poly.entity_id
_entity_poly.type
_entity_poly.pdbx_seq_one_letter_code
_entity_poly.pdbx_strand_id
1 'polypeptide(L)'
;MDFNDKMRIIQELVPGKQITLAHIIANPDNILYKKLGLDPEVDYTRSAIGIMTMSPAETAIIAGDIATKASGAHIGFVDRFSGTLIVTGTVSEVEASLKAVCEYCEETLRFNVCPVTRT
;
A
#
# COMPACT_ATOMS: atom_id res chain seq x y z
N MET A 1 22.24 -3.53 24.38
CA MET A 1 21.09 -2.70 23.98
C MET A 1 20.83 -1.69 25.08
N ASP A 2 20.83 -0.41 24.76
CA ASP A 2 20.55 0.60 25.74
C ASP A 2 19.04 0.80 25.93
N PHE A 3 18.67 1.70 26.86
CA PHE A 3 17.27 1.94 27.19
C PHE A 3 16.48 2.46 25.99
N ASN A 4 17.08 3.33 25.18
CA ASN A 4 16.39 3.90 24.02
C ASN A 4 16.09 2.84 22.96
N ASP A 5 17.02 1.92 22.73
CA ASP A 5 16.81 0.82 21.79
C ASP A 5 15.69 -0.09 22.26
N LYS A 6 15.63 -0.37 23.57
CA LYS A 6 14.53 -1.17 24.14
C LYS A 6 13.18 -0.49 23.95
N MET A 7 13.12 0.80 24.21
CA MET A 7 11.88 1.58 24.06
C MET A 7 11.43 1.59 22.61
N ARG A 8 12.38 1.78 21.71
CA ARG A 8 12.10 1.77 20.26
C ARG A 8 11.57 0.43 19.80
N ILE A 9 12.19 -0.66 20.22
CA ILE A 9 11.75 -2.02 19.87
C ILE A 9 10.34 -2.26 20.40
N ILE A 10 10.04 -1.85 21.61
CA ILE A 10 8.70 -1.99 22.19
C ILE A 10 7.67 -1.22 21.36
N GLN A 11 8.01 0.01 20.95
CA GLN A 11 7.11 0.82 20.10
C GLN A 11 6.89 0.17 18.73
N GLU A 12 7.94 -0.39 18.14
CA GLU A 12 7.85 -1.08 16.85
C GLU A 12 7.02 -2.36 16.92
N LEU A 13 6.95 -2.95 18.10
CA LEU A 13 6.18 -4.16 18.34
C LEU A 13 4.76 -3.90 18.84
N VAL A 14 4.32 -2.64 18.88
CA VAL A 14 2.93 -2.33 19.23
C VAL A 14 2.00 -3.03 18.23
N PRO A 15 1.15 -3.95 18.72
CA PRO A 15 0.30 -4.72 17.83
C PRO A 15 -0.60 -3.83 17.00
N GLY A 16 -0.74 -4.16 15.74
CA GLY A 16 -1.76 -3.61 14.88
C GLY A 16 -1.39 -2.35 14.11
N LYS A 17 -0.23 -1.75 14.32
CA LYS A 17 0.15 -0.52 13.60
C LYS A 17 1.30 -0.80 12.64
N GLN A 18 0.98 -1.48 11.54
CA GLN A 18 2.00 -1.92 10.59
C GLN A 18 1.51 -1.81 9.15
N ILE A 19 2.42 -1.44 8.26
CA ILE A 19 2.31 -1.77 6.84
C ILE A 19 3.21 -2.96 6.61
N THR A 20 2.61 -4.10 6.26
CA THR A 20 3.30 -5.38 6.19
C THR A 20 3.77 -5.74 4.79
N LEU A 21 3.17 -5.14 3.77
CA LEU A 21 3.55 -5.31 2.38
C LEU A 21 3.31 -4.00 1.63
N ALA A 22 4.26 -3.60 0.80
CA ALA A 22 4.11 -2.51 -0.15
C ALA A 22 4.90 -2.89 -1.40
N HIS A 23 4.21 -3.39 -2.43
CA HIS A 23 4.87 -3.96 -3.60
C HIS A 23 4.27 -3.44 -4.89
N ILE A 24 5.14 -3.14 -5.86
CA ILE A 24 4.76 -2.70 -7.19
C ILE A 24 5.06 -3.81 -8.19
N ILE A 25 4.03 -4.22 -8.94
CA ILE A 25 4.20 -5.06 -10.11
C ILE A 25 4.22 -4.11 -11.30
N ALA A 26 5.42 -3.88 -11.87
CA ALA A 26 5.62 -2.84 -12.87
C ALA A 26 5.02 -3.19 -14.22
N ASN A 27 5.02 -4.46 -14.56
CA ASN A 27 4.51 -4.93 -15.85
C ASN A 27 3.76 -6.25 -15.65
N PRO A 28 2.57 -6.21 -15.04
CA PRO A 28 1.83 -7.43 -14.75
C PRO A 28 1.41 -8.15 -16.03
N ASP A 29 1.35 -9.47 -15.95
CA ASP A 29 0.74 -10.28 -17.01
C ASP A 29 -0.74 -9.87 -17.13
N ASN A 30 -1.23 -9.73 -18.37
CA ASN A 30 -2.61 -9.27 -18.61
C ASN A 30 -3.67 -10.14 -17.93
N ILE A 31 -3.39 -11.41 -17.72
CA ILE A 31 -4.33 -12.31 -17.05
C ILE A 31 -4.58 -11.92 -15.58
N LEU A 32 -3.64 -11.25 -14.95
CA LEU A 32 -3.79 -10.84 -13.53
C LEU A 32 -4.97 -9.91 -13.33
N TYR A 33 -5.18 -8.97 -14.23
CA TYR A 33 -6.29 -8.01 -14.09
C TYR A 33 -7.64 -8.72 -14.04
N LYS A 34 -7.82 -9.73 -14.87
CA LYS A 34 -9.06 -10.53 -14.89
C LYS A 34 -9.19 -11.40 -13.66
N LYS A 35 -8.09 -12.05 -13.25
CA LYS A 35 -8.09 -12.91 -12.06
C LYS A 35 -8.31 -12.15 -10.77
N LEU A 36 -7.88 -10.90 -10.70
CA LEU A 36 -8.12 -10.04 -9.54
C LEU A 36 -9.55 -9.49 -9.51
N GLY A 37 -10.32 -9.63 -10.58
CA GLY A 37 -11.68 -9.10 -10.63
C GLY A 37 -11.74 -7.58 -10.64
N LEU A 38 -10.74 -6.92 -11.23
CA LEU A 38 -10.72 -5.48 -11.37
C LEU A 38 -11.79 -5.03 -12.37
N ASP A 39 -12.14 -3.74 -12.32
CA ASP A 39 -13.20 -3.16 -13.11
C ASP A 39 -13.01 -3.46 -14.62
N PRO A 40 -13.92 -4.22 -15.26
CA PRO A 40 -13.76 -4.57 -16.67
C PRO A 40 -13.90 -3.37 -17.62
N GLU A 41 -14.45 -2.26 -17.16
CA GLU A 41 -14.59 -1.04 -17.95
C GLU A 41 -13.29 -0.24 -18.07
N VAL A 42 -12.29 -0.55 -17.24
CA VAL A 42 -11.01 0.15 -17.25
C VAL A 42 -10.03 -0.58 -18.16
N ASP A 43 -9.32 0.20 -18.99
CA ASP A 43 -8.22 -0.32 -19.80
C ASP A 43 -6.94 -0.33 -18.96
N TYR A 44 -6.47 -1.52 -18.62
CA TYR A 44 -5.25 -1.69 -17.81
C TYR A 44 -4.00 -1.91 -18.66
N THR A 45 -4.08 -1.72 -19.98
CA THR A 45 -2.91 -1.86 -20.86
C THR A 45 -1.80 -0.93 -20.36
N ARG A 46 -0.61 -1.49 -20.08
CA ARG A 46 0.56 -0.78 -19.55
C ARG A 46 0.38 -0.22 -18.14
N SER A 47 -0.63 -0.65 -17.43
CA SER A 47 -0.78 -0.28 -16.03
C SER A 47 0.10 -1.12 -15.14
N ALA A 48 0.62 -0.50 -14.07
CA ALA A 48 1.24 -1.21 -12.96
C ALA A 48 0.18 -1.51 -11.90
N ILE A 49 0.49 -2.45 -11.03
CA ILE A 49 -0.34 -2.79 -9.87
C ILE A 49 0.48 -2.54 -8.62
N GLY A 50 -0.08 -1.78 -7.68
CA GLY A 50 0.48 -1.61 -6.35
C GLY A 50 -0.36 -2.38 -5.34
N ILE A 51 0.30 -3.14 -4.47
CA ILE A 51 -0.37 -3.95 -3.45
C ILE A 51 0.17 -3.54 -2.09
N MET A 52 -0.74 -3.24 -1.17
CA MET A 52 -0.39 -2.98 0.23
C MET A 52 -1.26 -3.81 1.15
N THR A 53 -0.64 -4.29 2.21
CA THR A 53 -1.37 -4.88 3.34
C THR A 53 -0.98 -4.17 4.61
N MET A 54 -1.94 -4.03 5.54
CA MET A 54 -1.76 -3.21 6.72
C MET A 54 -2.65 -3.65 7.87
N SER A 55 -2.26 -3.24 9.05
CA SER A 55 -2.97 -3.50 10.31
C SER A 55 -2.96 -2.23 11.16
N PRO A 56 -4.06 -1.81 11.78
CA PRO A 56 -5.39 -2.44 11.69
C PRO A 56 -5.97 -2.36 10.29
N ALA A 57 -6.87 -3.28 9.96
CA ALA A 57 -7.39 -3.44 8.61
C ALA A 57 -8.09 -2.19 8.06
N GLU A 58 -8.76 -1.43 8.91
CA GLU A 58 -9.45 -0.19 8.53
C GLU A 58 -8.50 0.88 8.00
N THR A 59 -7.21 0.75 8.27
CA THR A 59 -6.20 1.66 7.72
C THR A 59 -6.20 1.65 6.20
N ALA A 60 -6.67 0.56 5.57
CA ALA A 60 -6.77 0.48 4.12
C ALA A 60 -7.64 1.60 3.53
N ILE A 61 -8.66 2.05 4.26
CA ILE A 61 -9.53 3.16 3.82
C ILE A 61 -8.73 4.47 3.80
N ILE A 62 -7.97 4.73 4.86
CA ILE A 62 -7.10 5.93 4.94
C ILE A 62 -6.04 5.87 3.85
N ALA A 63 -5.41 4.71 3.68
CA ALA A 63 -4.40 4.51 2.66
C ALA A 63 -4.95 4.75 1.25
N GLY A 64 -6.17 4.29 0.97
CA GLY A 64 -6.83 4.54 -0.30
C GLY A 64 -7.02 6.02 -0.59
N ASP A 65 -7.43 6.78 0.40
CA ASP A 65 -7.59 8.23 0.28
C ASP A 65 -6.24 8.91 0.00
N ILE A 66 -5.21 8.57 0.76
CA ILE A 66 -3.87 9.12 0.55
C ILE A 66 -3.34 8.78 -0.83
N ALA A 67 -3.47 7.51 -1.24
CA ALA A 67 -2.97 7.03 -2.52
C ALA A 67 -3.57 7.79 -3.70
N THR A 68 -4.88 8.02 -3.69
CA THR A 68 -5.56 8.70 -4.79
C THR A 68 -5.31 10.21 -4.79
N LYS A 69 -5.04 10.82 -3.64
CA LYS A 69 -4.69 12.24 -3.56
C LYS A 69 -3.24 12.52 -3.93
N ALA A 70 -2.37 11.52 -3.78
CA ALA A 70 -0.93 11.69 -4.03
C ALA A 70 -0.56 11.68 -5.50
N SER A 71 -1.34 11.01 -6.33
CA SER A 71 -1.03 10.86 -7.76
C SER A 71 -2.29 10.58 -8.57
N GLY A 72 -2.13 10.32 -9.87
CA GLY A 72 -3.23 9.90 -10.74
C GLY A 72 -3.63 8.44 -10.62
N ALA A 73 -3.09 7.70 -9.68
CA ALA A 73 -3.42 6.29 -9.49
C ALA A 73 -4.89 6.10 -9.08
N HIS A 74 -5.44 4.97 -9.47
CA HIS A 74 -6.82 4.60 -9.18
C HIS A 74 -6.87 3.47 -8.17
N ILE A 75 -7.94 3.41 -7.39
CA ILE A 75 -8.18 2.29 -6.50
C ILE A 75 -8.72 1.12 -7.34
N GLY A 76 -8.01 0.01 -7.32
CA GLY A 76 -8.48 -1.25 -7.92
C GLY A 76 -9.30 -2.07 -6.93
N PHE A 77 -8.91 -2.03 -5.66
CA PHE A 77 -9.54 -2.82 -4.61
C PHE A 77 -9.17 -2.26 -3.25
N VAL A 78 -10.14 -2.20 -2.36
CA VAL A 78 -9.88 -1.84 -0.96
C VAL A 78 -10.75 -2.73 -0.07
N ASP A 79 -10.10 -3.38 0.91
CA ASP A 79 -10.80 -4.27 1.83
C ASP A 79 -10.48 -3.88 3.27
N ARG A 80 -11.48 -3.36 3.95
CA ARG A 80 -11.37 -2.94 5.35
C ARG A 80 -11.30 -4.11 6.33
N PHE A 81 -11.57 -5.32 5.88
CA PHE A 81 -11.54 -6.51 6.75
C PHE A 81 -10.19 -7.19 6.73
N SER A 82 -9.56 -7.30 5.56
CA SER A 82 -8.23 -7.88 5.43
C SER A 82 -7.11 -6.85 5.56
N GLY A 83 -7.42 -5.57 5.36
CA GLY A 83 -6.40 -4.53 5.34
C GLY A 83 -5.60 -4.52 4.04
N THR A 84 -6.25 -4.82 2.92
CA THR A 84 -5.60 -4.86 1.60
C THR A 84 -6.03 -3.67 0.76
N LEU A 85 -5.06 -3.04 0.11
CA LEU A 85 -5.28 -1.99 -0.88
C LEU A 85 -4.55 -2.35 -2.16
N ILE A 86 -5.28 -2.28 -3.28
CA ILE A 86 -4.69 -2.42 -4.61
C ILE A 86 -4.94 -1.12 -5.37
N VAL A 87 -3.87 -0.55 -5.90
CA VAL A 87 -3.93 0.65 -6.76
C VAL A 87 -3.38 0.31 -8.14
N THR A 88 -3.87 1.01 -9.16
CA THR A 88 -3.44 0.83 -10.53
C THR A 88 -3.11 2.18 -11.16
N GLY A 89 -2.27 2.16 -12.17
CA GLY A 89 -1.84 3.37 -12.87
C GLY A 89 -0.50 3.14 -13.55
N THR A 90 0.14 4.22 -13.96
CA THR A 90 1.53 4.10 -14.44
C THR A 90 2.43 3.70 -13.28
N VAL A 91 3.61 3.16 -13.61
CA VAL A 91 4.60 2.81 -12.57
C VAL A 91 4.90 3.99 -11.66
N SER A 92 5.08 5.17 -12.25
CA SER A 92 5.37 6.39 -11.47
C SER A 92 4.22 6.79 -10.56
N GLU A 93 2.99 6.68 -11.02
CA GLU A 93 1.80 6.99 -10.21
C GLU A 93 1.64 6.01 -9.06
N VAL A 94 1.80 4.72 -9.32
CA VAL A 94 1.68 3.68 -8.29
C VAL A 94 2.81 3.83 -7.26
N GLU A 95 4.03 4.08 -7.73
CA GLU A 95 5.16 4.32 -6.81
C GLU A 95 4.93 5.52 -5.92
N ALA A 96 4.50 6.64 -6.49
CA ALA A 96 4.20 7.86 -5.72
C ALA A 96 3.11 7.60 -4.68
N SER A 97 2.07 6.86 -5.04
CA SER A 97 0.97 6.52 -4.13
C SER A 97 1.44 5.67 -2.96
N LEU A 98 2.18 4.60 -3.22
CA LEU A 98 2.65 3.71 -2.15
C LEU A 98 3.63 4.41 -1.21
N LYS A 99 4.53 5.22 -1.75
CA LYS A 99 5.46 6.01 -0.94
C LYS A 99 4.74 7.02 -0.06
N ALA A 100 3.74 7.70 -0.60
CA ALA A 100 2.96 8.68 0.16
C ALA A 100 2.21 8.01 1.32
N VAL A 101 1.64 6.83 1.10
CA VAL A 101 0.97 6.08 2.16
C VAL A 101 1.95 5.69 3.26
N CYS A 102 3.10 5.12 2.90
CA CYS A 102 4.13 4.72 3.86
C CYS A 102 4.63 5.92 4.66
N GLU A 103 4.91 7.03 4.01
CA GLU A 103 5.40 8.24 4.66
C GLU A 103 4.38 8.80 5.65
N TYR A 104 3.13 8.93 5.24
CA TYR A 104 2.07 9.42 6.13
C TYR A 104 1.86 8.50 7.33
N CYS A 105 1.79 7.20 7.09
CA CYS A 105 1.58 6.23 8.15
C CYS A 105 2.74 6.23 9.16
N GLU A 106 3.98 6.34 8.67
CA GLU A 106 5.14 6.39 9.56
C GLU A 106 5.20 7.69 10.34
N GLU A 107 5.10 8.83 9.66
CA GLU A 107 5.35 10.14 10.27
C GLU A 107 4.17 10.65 11.10
N THR A 108 2.96 10.42 10.63
CA THR A 108 1.75 10.97 11.27
C THR A 108 1.05 9.97 12.16
N LEU A 109 0.86 8.75 11.68
CA LEU A 109 0.12 7.72 12.41
C LEU A 109 1.02 6.84 13.27
N ARG A 110 2.33 6.98 13.14
CA ARG A 110 3.33 6.24 13.92
C ARG A 110 3.28 4.73 13.68
N PHE A 111 3.05 4.36 12.45
CA PHE A 111 3.11 2.96 12.01
C PHE A 111 4.54 2.50 11.83
N ASN A 112 4.75 1.21 12.01
CA ASN A 112 5.95 0.54 11.53
C ASN A 112 5.71 0.19 10.05
N VAL A 113 6.57 0.66 9.16
CA VAL A 113 6.39 0.48 7.71
C VAL A 113 7.50 -0.37 7.12
N CYS A 114 7.20 -1.00 5.98
CA CYS A 114 8.17 -1.78 5.22
C CYS A 114 8.65 -0.98 4.00
N PRO A 115 9.79 -1.36 3.40
CA PRO A 115 10.22 -0.75 2.14
C PRO A 115 9.24 -1.05 1.02
N VAL A 116 9.13 -0.12 0.07
CA VAL A 116 8.40 -0.37 -1.18
C VAL A 116 9.30 -1.21 -2.09
N THR A 117 8.81 -2.37 -2.47
CA THR A 117 9.52 -3.29 -3.35
C THR A 117 8.89 -3.33 -4.74
N ARG A 118 9.58 -3.91 -5.71
CA ARG A 118 9.14 -3.89 -7.11
C ARG A 118 9.55 -5.16 -7.86
N THR A 119 8.66 -5.64 -8.69
CA THR A 119 8.94 -6.68 -9.70
C THR A 119 8.53 -6.26 -11.10
#